data_74ea16045eae0fbb738a4415a35f6211
#
_entry.id   74ea16045eae0fbb738a4415a35f6211
#
_cell.length_a   1.000
_cell.length_b   1.000
_cell.length_c   1.000
_cell.angle_alpha   90.00
_cell.angle_beta   90.00
_cell.angle_gamma   90.00
#
_symmetry.space_group_name_H-M   'P 1'
#
loop_
_entity.id
_entity.type
_entity.pdbx_description
1 polymer ?
#
loop_
_entity_poly.entity_id
_entity_poly.type
_entity_poly.pdbx_seq_one_letter_code
_entity_poly.pdbx_strand_id
1 'polypeptide(L)'
;MWFGIPDLIEEIVEKEEARCILLAGKGDAFSAGIDITVLMQDMNLNENLSSTASDRRETMKQIEDLQNAFTRIANSPIPTIALAHGFCIGGATSMVSACDIRLSTRDAVFSIGETKLGLVADVGILQRMPKIVSKGDLRELAFTGRKFDGEHAEKIRFVSNTYENVEELHKAGLEMAKEIASNSKNIVQGTKEILHKGEDLTTDQALDFVRLWNTSYLICLLYTSDAADEVSWG
;
A
#
# COMPACT_ATOMS: atom_id res chain seq x y z
N MET A 1 -9.61 -12.88 5.00
CA MET A 1 -9.40 -11.46 5.32
C MET A 1 -8.90 -10.68 4.09
N TRP A 2 -7.74 -11.00 3.48
CA TRP A 2 -7.20 -10.22 2.37
C TRP A 2 -8.07 -10.23 1.10
N PHE A 3 -8.74 -11.34 0.78
CA PHE A 3 -9.68 -11.44 -0.34
C PHE A 3 -10.89 -10.50 -0.25
N GLY A 4 -11.23 -9.99 0.93
CA GLY A 4 -12.30 -8.99 1.10
C GLY A 4 -11.84 -7.54 0.97
N ILE A 5 -10.52 -7.28 0.78
CA ILE A 5 -10.00 -5.92 0.62
C ILE A 5 -10.54 -5.24 -0.64
N PRO A 6 -10.58 -5.91 -1.82
CA PRO A 6 -11.11 -5.30 -3.03
C PRO A 6 -12.54 -4.77 -2.85
N ASP A 7 -13.42 -5.60 -2.31
CA ASP A 7 -14.83 -5.24 -2.10
C ASP A 7 -14.97 -4.07 -1.12
N LEU A 8 -14.17 -4.08 -0.04
CA LEU A 8 -14.18 -2.99 0.93
C LEU A 8 -13.69 -1.66 0.34
N ILE A 9 -12.62 -1.69 -0.45
CA ILE A 9 -12.11 -0.48 -1.13
C ILE A 9 -13.15 0.02 -2.13
N GLU A 10 -13.80 -0.87 -2.89
CA GLU A 10 -14.84 -0.51 -3.85
C GLU A 10 -16.04 0.13 -3.15
N GLU A 11 -16.54 -0.46 -2.06
CA GLU A 11 -17.61 0.11 -1.22
C GLU A 11 -17.26 1.52 -0.71
N ILE A 12 -16.02 1.72 -0.22
CA ILE A 12 -15.56 3.04 0.25
C ILE A 12 -15.52 4.06 -0.88
N VAL A 13 -15.08 3.65 -2.07
CA VAL A 13 -14.98 4.52 -3.25
C VAL A 13 -16.39 4.89 -3.75
N GLU A 14 -17.31 3.93 -3.82
CA GLU A 14 -18.68 4.13 -4.30
C GLU A 14 -19.51 5.05 -3.39
N LYS A 15 -19.27 5.02 -2.08
CA LYS A 15 -19.94 5.94 -1.13
C LYS A 15 -19.51 7.40 -1.27
N GLU A 16 -18.41 7.68 -1.97
CA GLU A 16 -17.88 9.02 -2.26
C GLU A 16 -17.61 9.94 -1.03
N GLU A 17 -17.83 9.47 0.18
CA GLU A 17 -17.68 10.25 1.42
C GLU A 17 -16.24 10.33 1.91
N ALA A 18 -15.46 9.26 1.65
CA ALA A 18 -14.09 9.16 2.15
C ALA A 18 -13.12 10.06 1.39
N ARG A 19 -12.24 10.72 2.13
CA ARG A 19 -11.18 11.61 1.61
C ARG A 19 -9.78 11.01 1.78
N CYS A 20 -9.62 10.10 2.73
CA CYS A 20 -8.40 9.37 3.01
C CYS A 20 -8.76 8.03 3.67
N ILE A 21 -8.00 6.98 3.39
CA ILE A 21 -8.17 5.65 3.97
C ILE A 21 -6.99 5.38 4.90
N LEU A 22 -7.27 5.04 6.16
CA LEU A 22 -6.27 4.57 7.12
C LEU A 22 -6.34 3.04 7.22
N LEU A 23 -5.23 2.36 6.94
CA LEU A 23 -5.07 0.93 7.17
C LEU A 23 -4.31 0.70 8.47
N ALA A 24 -4.96 0.09 9.46
CA ALA A 24 -4.38 -0.21 10.76
C ALA A 24 -4.68 -1.64 11.18
N GLY A 25 -3.78 -2.25 11.94
CA GLY A 25 -4.01 -3.52 12.60
C GLY A 25 -4.87 -3.34 13.87
N LYS A 26 -5.66 -4.36 14.21
CA LYS A 26 -6.38 -4.42 15.49
C LYS A 26 -5.61 -5.31 16.47
N GLY A 27 -5.42 -4.83 17.72
CA GLY A 27 -4.69 -5.56 18.75
C GLY A 27 -3.19 -5.25 18.74
N ASP A 28 -2.35 -6.26 19.01
CA ASP A 28 -0.93 -6.07 19.30
C ASP A 28 -0.04 -6.02 18.04
N ALA A 29 -0.60 -6.20 16.86
CA ALA A 29 0.17 -6.21 15.62
C ALA A 29 -0.66 -5.75 14.41
N PHE A 30 0.04 -5.24 13.41
CA PHE A 30 -0.58 -4.92 12.12
C PHE A 30 -1.05 -6.21 11.43
N SER A 31 -0.14 -7.15 11.18
CA SER A 31 -0.45 -8.51 10.72
C SER A 31 0.82 -9.37 10.70
N ALA A 32 0.70 -10.62 11.15
CA ALA A 32 1.78 -11.60 11.08
C ALA A 32 1.96 -12.25 9.69
N GLY A 33 1.18 -11.83 8.71
CA GLY A 33 1.21 -12.38 7.36
C GLY A 33 0.17 -13.48 7.11
N ILE A 34 0.44 -14.35 6.14
CA ILE A 34 -0.41 -15.49 5.85
C ILE A 34 -0.23 -16.58 6.92
N ASP A 35 -1.30 -17.28 7.26
CA ASP A 35 -1.21 -18.47 8.10
C ASP A 35 -0.48 -19.58 7.34
N ILE A 36 0.74 -19.88 7.79
CA ILE A 36 1.60 -20.89 7.15
C ILE A 36 0.94 -22.28 7.18
N THR A 37 0.14 -22.57 8.22
CA THR A 37 -0.55 -23.86 8.34
C THR A 37 -1.59 -24.02 7.23
N VAL A 38 -2.36 -22.96 6.97
CA VAL A 38 -3.34 -22.92 5.88
C VAL A 38 -2.60 -22.99 4.52
N LEU A 39 -1.54 -22.22 4.34
CA LEU A 39 -0.75 -22.25 3.11
C LEU A 39 -0.20 -23.66 2.82
N MET A 40 0.32 -24.35 3.83
CA MET A 40 0.85 -25.70 3.70
C MET A 40 -0.24 -26.73 3.36
N GLN A 41 -1.46 -26.55 3.91
CA GLN A 41 -2.62 -27.42 3.62
C GLN A 41 -3.16 -27.18 2.21
N ASP A 42 -3.32 -25.93 1.82
CA ASP A 42 -3.87 -25.56 0.51
C ASP A 42 -2.93 -25.93 -0.64
N MET A 43 -1.61 -25.90 -0.41
CA MET A 43 -0.62 -26.29 -1.42
C MET A 43 -0.41 -27.80 -1.53
N ASN A 44 -1.11 -28.62 -0.74
CA ASN A 44 -0.96 -30.10 -0.73
C ASN A 44 0.51 -30.58 -0.68
N LEU A 45 1.37 -29.82 0.00
CA LEU A 45 2.82 -30.08 0.03
C LEU A 45 3.18 -31.39 0.74
N ASN A 46 2.22 -32.04 1.39
CA ASN A 46 2.46 -33.24 2.20
C ASN A 46 2.35 -34.55 1.47
N GLU A 47 1.77 -34.67 0.26
CA GLU A 47 1.51 -35.99 -0.31
C GLU A 47 1.76 -36.21 -1.82
N ASN A 48 1.93 -35.19 -2.67
CA ASN A 48 2.19 -35.47 -4.08
C ASN A 48 3.06 -34.45 -4.80
N LEU A 49 4.28 -34.82 -5.13
CA LEU A 49 5.20 -34.10 -6.04
C LEU A 49 4.70 -33.98 -7.48
N SER A 50 3.51 -34.49 -7.83
CA SER A 50 2.90 -34.39 -9.14
C SER A 50 1.70 -33.43 -9.12
N SER A 51 1.94 -32.12 -9.08
CA SER A 51 0.86 -31.16 -9.31
C SER A 51 0.37 -31.28 -10.77
N THR A 52 -0.94 -31.45 -10.93
CA THR A 52 -1.58 -31.48 -12.26
C THR A 52 -1.56 -30.08 -12.89
N ALA A 53 -1.86 -29.98 -14.17
CA ALA A 53 -2.03 -28.67 -14.83
C ALA A 53 -3.22 -27.89 -14.27
N SER A 54 -4.21 -28.59 -13.67
CA SER A 54 -5.34 -27.98 -12.98
C SER A 54 -4.91 -27.30 -11.68
N ASP A 55 -4.13 -28.01 -10.84
CA ASP A 55 -3.65 -27.51 -9.55
C ASP A 55 -2.77 -26.26 -9.74
N ARG A 56 -1.94 -26.27 -10.78
CA ARG A 56 -1.10 -25.09 -11.09
C ARG A 56 -1.92 -23.87 -11.52
N ARG A 57 -3.01 -24.09 -12.28
CA ARG A 57 -3.92 -22.99 -12.66
C ARG A 57 -4.66 -22.43 -11.45
N GLU A 58 -5.06 -23.29 -10.52
CA GLU A 58 -5.71 -22.88 -9.29
C GLU A 58 -4.76 -22.07 -8.40
N THR A 59 -3.53 -22.54 -8.21
CA THR A 59 -2.48 -21.80 -7.48
C THR A 59 -2.19 -20.44 -8.13
N MET A 60 -2.09 -20.39 -9.47
CA MET A 60 -1.87 -19.13 -10.19
C MET A 60 -3.02 -18.16 -9.96
N LYS A 61 -4.27 -18.64 -9.97
CA LYS A 61 -5.44 -17.80 -9.68
C LYS A 61 -5.44 -17.28 -8.25
N GLN A 62 -5.09 -18.11 -7.26
CA GLN A 62 -4.99 -17.68 -5.85
C GLN A 62 -3.95 -16.59 -5.66
N ILE A 63 -2.78 -16.72 -6.31
CA ILE A 63 -1.74 -15.68 -6.29
C ILE A 63 -2.27 -14.39 -6.95
N GLU A 64 -2.94 -14.50 -8.09
CA GLU A 64 -3.53 -13.36 -8.81
C GLU A 64 -4.57 -12.64 -7.94
N ASP A 65 -5.45 -13.38 -7.24
CA ASP A 65 -6.45 -12.82 -6.36
C ASP A 65 -5.82 -12.06 -5.17
N LEU A 66 -4.71 -12.59 -4.60
CA LEU A 66 -3.93 -11.89 -3.57
C LEU A 66 -3.21 -10.65 -4.11
N GLN A 67 -2.63 -10.74 -5.31
CA GLN A 67 -2.03 -9.57 -5.98
C GLN A 67 -3.07 -8.48 -6.24
N ASN A 68 -4.27 -8.88 -6.68
CA ASN A 68 -5.39 -7.97 -6.92
C ASN A 68 -5.83 -7.28 -5.64
N ALA A 69 -5.87 -7.98 -4.51
CA ALA A 69 -6.23 -7.39 -3.22
C ALA A 69 -5.35 -6.17 -2.88
N PHE A 70 -4.02 -6.31 -3.04
CA PHE A 70 -3.10 -5.21 -2.75
C PHE A 70 -3.03 -4.17 -3.89
N THR A 71 -3.23 -4.61 -5.12
CA THR A 71 -3.29 -3.71 -6.27
C THR A 71 -4.49 -2.76 -6.18
N ARG A 72 -5.62 -3.23 -5.62
CA ARG A 72 -6.79 -2.36 -5.36
C ARG A 72 -6.50 -1.26 -4.35
N ILE A 73 -5.67 -1.52 -3.33
CA ILE A 73 -5.19 -0.47 -2.42
C ILE A 73 -4.36 0.58 -3.18
N ALA A 74 -3.38 0.14 -3.96
CA ALA A 74 -2.50 1.03 -4.71
C ALA A 74 -3.28 1.87 -5.74
N ASN A 75 -4.25 1.25 -6.44
CA ASN A 75 -5.04 1.88 -7.50
C ASN A 75 -6.29 2.62 -6.96
N SER A 76 -6.54 2.61 -5.64
CA SER A 76 -7.63 3.41 -5.07
C SER A 76 -7.46 4.89 -5.47
N PRO A 77 -8.49 5.57 -5.96
CA PRO A 77 -8.41 7.00 -6.20
C PRO A 77 -8.25 7.80 -4.90
N ILE A 78 -8.63 7.21 -3.75
CA ILE A 78 -8.54 7.83 -2.43
C ILE A 78 -7.15 7.58 -1.87
N PRO A 79 -6.43 8.59 -1.33
CA PRO A 79 -5.15 8.40 -0.65
C PRO A 79 -5.24 7.39 0.50
N THR A 80 -4.19 6.58 0.63
CA THR A 80 -4.11 5.52 1.62
C THR A 80 -2.89 5.70 2.53
N ILE A 81 -3.09 5.57 3.85
CA ILE A 81 -2.02 5.64 4.85
C ILE A 81 -2.00 4.33 5.63
N ALA A 82 -0.89 3.63 5.63
CA ALA A 82 -0.68 2.47 6.49
C ALA A 82 -0.11 2.90 7.85
N LEU A 83 -0.68 2.35 8.94
CA LEU A 83 -0.25 2.56 10.32
C LEU A 83 0.24 1.21 10.87
N ALA A 84 1.52 0.91 10.68
CA ALA A 84 2.10 -0.37 11.04
C ALA A 84 2.64 -0.36 12.48
N HIS A 85 2.25 -1.35 13.28
CA HIS A 85 2.76 -1.57 14.64
C HIS A 85 2.91 -3.05 14.93
N GLY A 86 3.73 -3.40 15.91
CA GLY A 86 4.01 -4.78 16.22
C GLY A 86 4.50 -5.55 14.98
N PHE A 87 4.02 -6.74 14.72
CA PHE A 87 4.42 -7.51 13.54
C PHE A 87 3.74 -7.04 12.26
N CYS A 88 4.55 -6.85 11.23
CA CYS A 88 4.16 -6.58 9.84
C CYS A 88 5.00 -7.46 8.91
N ILE A 89 4.61 -8.73 8.70
CA ILE A 89 5.46 -9.77 8.15
C ILE A 89 4.94 -10.29 6.81
N GLY A 90 5.84 -10.53 5.85
CA GLY A 90 5.54 -11.16 4.57
C GLY A 90 4.48 -10.39 3.79
N GLY A 91 3.36 -11.02 3.44
CA GLY A 91 2.26 -10.37 2.74
C GLY A 91 1.72 -9.10 3.41
N ALA A 92 1.85 -8.97 4.74
CA ALA A 92 1.51 -7.73 5.43
C ALA A 92 2.46 -6.58 5.03
N THR A 93 3.77 -6.85 4.94
CA THR A 93 4.74 -5.87 4.42
C THR A 93 4.45 -5.52 2.96
N SER A 94 4.02 -6.50 2.16
CA SER A 94 3.57 -6.28 0.78
C SER A 94 2.35 -5.36 0.71
N MET A 95 1.35 -5.57 1.59
CA MET A 95 0.17 -4.72 1.67
C MET A 95 0.51 -3.28 2.07
N VAL A 96 1.39 -3.10 3.07
CA VAL A 96 1.88 -1.77 3.49
C VAL A 96 2.63 -1.08 2.34
N SER A 97 3.38 -1.82 1.51
CA SER A 97 4.06 -1.25 0.33
C SER A 97 3.11 -0.76 -0.76
N ALA A 98 1.85 -1.19 -0.74
CA ALA A 98 0.82 -0.76 -1.68
C ALA A 98 0.11 0.54 -1.25
N CYS A 99 0.30 1.00 -0.02
CA CYS A 99 -0.23 2.28 0.44
C CYS A 99 0.61 3.46 -0.04
N ASP A 100 -0.02 4.62 -0.20
CA ASP A 100 0.67 5.85 -0.61
C ASP A 100 1.65 6.32 0.45
N ILE A 101 1.21 6.33 1.71
CA ILE A 101 1.99 6.79 2.87
C ILE A 101 2.08 5.65 3.88
N ARG A 102 3.22 5.52 4.52
CA ARG A 102 3.52 4.48 5.52
C ARG A 102 4.08 5.14 6.76
N LEU A 103 3.43 4.88 7.90
CA LEU A 103 3.86 5.29 9.24
C LEU A 103 3.98 4.03 10.10
N SER A 104 4.87 4.04 11.09
CA SER A 104 4.98 2.91 12.00
C SER A 104 5.32 3.31 13.43
N THR A 105 5.19 2.37 14.38
CA THR A 105 5.90 2.48 15.65
C THR A 105 7.39 2.17 15.45
N ARG A 106 8.26 2.69 16.32
CA ARG A 106 9.72 2.45 16.27
C ARG A 106 10.06 0.97 16.41
N ASP A 107 9.32 0.29 17.26
CA ASP A 107 9.47 -1.14 17.56
C ASP A 107 8.71 -2.06 16.62
N ALA A 108 7.99 -1.52 15.63
CA ALA A 108 7.34 -2.33 14.60
C ALA A 108 8.36 -3.26 13.92
N VAL A 109 7.97 -4.50 13.66
CA VAL A 109 8.84 -5.52 13.08
C VAL A 109 8.38 -5.88 11.69
N PHE A 110 9.18 -5.53 10.70
CA PHE A 110 8.96 -5.86 9.29
C PHE A 110 9.81 -7.04 8.83
N SER A 111 9.36 -7.76 7.82
CA SER A 111 10.16 -8.78 7.13
C SER A 111 9.61 -9.09 5.75
N ILE A 112 10.52 -9.28 4.77
CA ILE A 112 10.27 -9.98 3.51
C ILE A 112 10.72 -11.42 3.75
N GLY A 113 9.89 -12.18 4.48
CA GLY A 113 10.29 -13.45 5.09
C GLY A 113 10.11 -14.68 4.19
N GLU A 114 9.54 -14.52 3.00
CA GLU A 114 9.17 -15.58 2.07
C GLU A 114 10.37 -16.46 1.67
N THR A 115 11.54 -15.85 1.49
CA THR A 115 12.80 -16.56 1.18
C THR A 115 13.16 -17.61 2.24
N LYS A 116 12.86 -17.36 3.51
CA LYS A 116 13.10 -18.34 4.60
C LYS A 116 12.12 -19.51 4.58
N LEU A 117 11.00 -19.36 3.88
CA LEU A 117 9.98 -20.39 3.68
C LEU A 117 10.19 -21.13 2.36
N GLY A 118 11.25 -20.84 1.59
CA GLY A 118 11.51 -21.43 0.28
C GLY A 118 10.61 -20.87 -0.82
N LEU A 119 10.03 -19.68 -0.62
CA LEU A 119 9.12 -19.02 -1.57
C LEU A 119 9.76 -17.72 -2.09
N VAL A 120 9.37 -17.33 -3.29
CA VAL A 120 9.60 -15.98 -3.79
C VAL A 120 8.40 -15.12 -3.37
N ALA A 121 8.64 -13.92 -2.82
CA ALA A 121 7.58 -13.00 -2.48
C ALA A 121 6.82 -12.58 -3.76
N ASP A 122 5.56 -12.95 -3.87
CA ASP A 122 4.79 -12.94 -5.12
C ASP A 122 3.57 -12.00 -5.10
N VAL A 123 3.30 -11.33 -3.96
CA VAL A 123 2.14 -10.44 -3.81
C VAL A 123 2.50 -8.94 -3.94
N GLY A 124 3.63 -8.62 -4.56
CA GLY A 124 3.95 -7.29 -5.08
C GLY A 124 5.00 -6.49 -4.31
N ILE A 125 5.59 -6.99 -3.22
CA ILE A 125 6.65 -6.28 -2.50
C ILE A 125 7.90 -6.08 -3.38
N LEU A 126 8.28 -7.08 -4.16
CA LEU A 126 9.44 -7.02 -5.04
C LEU A 126 9.26 -6.08 -6.24
N GLN A 127 8.02 -5.72 -6.56
CA GLN A 127 7.65 -4.78 -7.63
C GLN A 127 7.47 -3.35 -7.12
N ARG A 128 6.93 -3.17 -5.89
CA ARG A 128 6.63 -1.83 -5.32
C ARG A 128 7.79 -1.26 -4.51
N MET A 129 8.42 -2.09 -3.66
CA MET A 129 9.50 -1.61 -2.78
C MET A 129 10.73 -1.05 -3.52
N PRO A 130 11.12 -1.51 -4.74
CA PRO A 130 12.20 -0.89 -5.51
C PRO A 130 11.97 0.58 -5.88
N LYS A 131 10.71 1.03 -5.87
CA LYS A 131 10.31 2.43 -6.10
C LYS A 131 10.34 3.26 -4.80
N ILE A 132 10.51 2.61 -3.64
CA ILE A 132 10.42 3.23 -2.30
C ILE A 132 11.80 3.32 -1.65
N VAL A 133 12.58 2.22 -1.67
CA VAL A 133 13.89 2.12 -1.02
C VAL A 133 15.01 1.90 -2.02
N SER A 134 16.27 2.02 -1.57
CA SER A 134 17.40 1.71 -2.44
C SER A 134 17.40 0.25 -2.90
N LYS A 135 17.92 -0.01 -4.09
CA LYS A 135 18.06 -1.37 -4.62
C LYS A 135 18.95 -2.27 -3.73
N GLY A 136 19.91 -1.68 -3.02
CA GLY A 136 20.79 -2.39 -2.08
C GLY A 136 20.02 -2.86 -0.86
N ASP A 137 19.30 -1.96 -0.19
CA ASP A 137 18.50 -2.28 0.99
C ASP A 137 17.45 -3.35 0.69
N LEU A 138 16.72 -3.20 -0.43
CA LEU A 138 15.73 -4.20 -0.83
C LEU A 138 16.36 -5.58 -1.03
N ARG A 139 17.47 -5.66 -1.77
CA ARG A 139 18.13 -6.95 -2.05
C ARG A 139 18.64 -7.61 -0.78
N GLU A 140 19.24 -6.85 0.12
CA GLU A 140 19.66 -7.37 1.42
C GLU A 140 18.48 -7.94 2.20
N LEU A 141 17.39 -7.18 2.36
CA LEU A 141 16.22 -7.62 3.10
C LEU A 141 15.53 -8.81 2.45
N ALA A 142 15.35 -8.81 1.13
CA ALA A 142 14.68 -9.89 0.39
C ALA A 142 15.53 -11.17 0.34
N PHE A 143 16.86 -11.08 0.17
CA PHE A 143 17.71 -12.26 0.08
C PHE A 143 17.93 -12.91 1.45
N THR A 144 18.06 -12.10 2.49
CA THR A 144 18.29 -12.62 3.85
C THR A 144 16.99 -13.00 4.56
N GLY A 145 15.86 -12.43 4.17
CA GLY A 145 14.59 -12.55 4.88
C GLY A 145 14.68 -12.11 6.35
N ARG A 146 15.69 -11.27 6.70
CA ARG A 146 15.87 -10.80 8.08
C ARG A 146 14.75 -9.85 8.48
N LYS A 147 14.47 -9.84 9.77
CA LYS A 147 13.58 -8.84 10.36
C LYS A 147 14.32 -7.50 10.46
N PHE A 148 13.57 -6.40 10.34
CA PHE A 148 14.04 -5.05 10.59
C PHE A 148 12.95 -4.27 11.33
N ASP A 149 13.38 -3.34 12.18
CA ASP A 149 12.47 -2.55 13.00
C ASP A 149 12.00 -1.28 12.30
N GLY A 150 11.10 -0.54 12.96
CA GLY A 150 10.56 0.71 12.46
C GLY A 150 11.63 1.78 12.26
N GLU A 151 12.63 1.87 13.14
CA GLU A 151 13.73 2.84 13.00
C GLU A 151 14.57 2.54 11.74
N HIS A 152 14.87 1.27 11.48
CA HIS A 152 15.54 0.88 10.25
C HIS A 152 14.65 1.15 9.02
N ALA A 153 13.34 0.87 9.13
CA ALA A 153 12.38 1.15 8.06
C ALA A 153 12.32 2.66 7.70
N GLU A 154 12.38 3.55 8.70
CA GLU A 154 12.47 4.99 8.49
C GLU A 154 13.81 5.39 7.86
N LYS A 155 14.92 4.84 8.34
CA LYS A 155 16.26 5.10 7.82
C LYS A 155 16.37 4.78 6.32
N ILE A 156 15.80 3.66 5.88
CA ILE A 156 15.78 3.27 4.44
C ILE A 156 14.63 3.89 3.66
N ARG A 157 13.79 4.74 4.28
CA ARG A 157 12.62 5.39 3.68
C ARG A 157 11.48 4.44 3.31
N PHE A 158 11.42 3.25 3.88
CA PHE A 158 10.27 2.38 3.72
C PHE A 158 9.04 2.95 4.43
N VAL A 159 9.21 3.55 5.62
CA VAL A 159 8.21 4.38 6.27
C VAL A 159 8.65 5.85 6.31
N SER A 160 7.70 6.76 6.32
CA SER A 160 7.98 8.21 6.31
C SER A 160 8.40 8.72 7.68
N ASN A 161 7.77 8.21 8.74
CA ASN A 161 8.04 8.58 10.12
C ASN A 161 7.74 7.42 11.07
N THR A 162 8.38 7.44 12.24
CA THR A 162 8.13 6.51 13.34
C THR A 162 7.65 7.23 14.60
N TYR A 163 6.92 6.50 15.46
CA TYR A 163 6.31 6.99 16.68
C TYR A 163 6.60 6.05 17.85
N GLU A 164 6.61 6.56 19.08
CA GLU A 164 6.98 5.78 20.27
C GLU A 164 5.99 4.65 20.58
N ASN A 165 4.70 4.85 20.28
CA ASN A 165 3.65 3.90 20.61
C ASN A 165 2.48 3.98 19.61
N VAL A 166 1.56 3.04 19.72
CA VAL A 166 0.39 2.90 18.84
C VAL A 166 -0.55 4.10 18.94
N GLU A 167 -0.68 4.70 20.13
CA GLU A 167 -1.58 5.85 20.33
C GLU A 167 -1.05 7.07 19.58
N GLU A 168 0.25 7.36 19.69
CA GLU A 168 0.90 8.46 18.96
C GLU A 168 0.85 8.21 17.45
N LEU A 169 1.09 6.96 17.00
CA LEU A 169 0.98 6.56 15.60
C LEU A 169 -0.43 6.83 15.04
N HIS A 170 -1.47 6.40 15.75
CA HIS A 170 -2.85 6.60 15.33
C HIS A 170 -3.24 8.08 15.31
N LYS A 171 -2.80 8.85 16.33
CA LYS A 171 -3.01 10.30 16.38
C LYS A 171 -2.39 11.00 15.18
N ALA A 172 -1.12 10.72 14.89
CA ALA A 172 -0.41 11.30 13.76
C ALA A 172 -1.02 10.90 12.41
N GLY A 173 -1.41 9.63 12.25
CA GLY A 173 -2.11 9.16 11.05
C GLY A 173 -3.44 9.87 10.83
N LEU A 174 -4.21 10.10 11.90
CA LEU A 174 -5.48 10.80 11.83
C LEU A 174 -5.29 12.32 11.53
N GLU A 175 -4.27 12.94 12.12
CA GLU A 175 -3.93 14.35 11.83
C GLU A 175 -3.53 14.50 10.35
N MET A 176 -2.67 13.64 9.82
CA MET A 176 -2.29 13.63 8.42
C MET A 176 -3.50 13.40 7.49
N ALA A 177 -4.39 12.46 7.84
CA ALA A 177 -5.60 12.21 7.07
C ALA A 177 -6.55 13.41 7.05
N LYS A 178 -6.67 14.16 8.18
CA LYS A 178 -7.44 15.40 8.24
C LYS A 178 -6.82 16.50 7.38
N GLU A 179 -5.50 16.63 7.38
CA GLU A 179 -4.79 17.58 6.53
C GLU A 179 -5.03 17.27 5.04
N ILE A 180 -4.93 16.01 4.63
CA ILE A 180 -5.28 15.57 3.26
C ILE A 180 -6.75 15.89 2.96
N ALA A 181 -7.66 15.57 3.88
CA ALA A 181 -9.09 15.77 3.72
C ALA A 181 -9.52 17.24 3.66
N SER A 182 -8.72 18.17 4.17
CA SER A 182 -8.98 19.61 4.09
C SER A 182 -8.78 20.17 2.68
N ASN A 183 -8.05 19.47 1.81
CA ASN A 183 -7.85 19.87 0.43
C ASN A 183 -9.02 19.42 -0.47
N SER A 184 -9.15 19.99 -1.67
CA SER A 184 -10.16 19.59 -2.64
C SER A 184 -10.02 18.10 -3.03
N LYS A 185 -11.11 17.32 -2.88
CA LYS A 185 -11.15 15.88 -3.18
C LYS A 185 -10.62 15.59 -4.59
N ASN A 186 -11.14 16.29 -5.59
CA ASN A 186 -10.79 16.05 -6.98
C ASN A 186 -9.32 16.35 -7.27
N ILE A 187 -8.76 17.38 -6.64
CA ILE A 187 -7.35 17.75 -6.82
C ILE A 187 -6.43 16.73 -6.16
N VAL A 188 -6.76 16.26 -4.95
CA VAL A 188 -5.97 15.22 -4.26
C VAL A 188 -6.00 13.91 -5.06
N GLN A 189 -7.17 13.49 -5.55
CA GLN A 189 -7.31 12.29 -6.39
C GLN A 189 -6.56 12.43 -7.71
N GLY A 190 -6.68 13.58 -8.39
CA GLY A 190 -5.92 13.88 -9.61
C GLY A 190 -4.41 13.89 -9.37
N THR A 191 -3.96 14.45 -8.26
CA THR A 191 -2.53 14.42 -7.88
C THR A 191 -2.05 12.98 -7.71
N LYS A 192 -2.82 12.14 -7.01
CA LYS A 192 -2.51 10.71 -6.86
C LYS A 192 -2.44 10.00 -8.21
N GLU A 193 -3.42 10.23 -9.08
CA GLU A 193 -3.45 9.65 -10.43
C GLU A 193 -2.22 10.02 -11.25
N ILE A 194 -1.82 11.30 -11.21
CA ILE A 194 -0.64 11.80 -11.93
C ILE A 194 0.64 11.17 -11.40
N LEU A 195 0.79 11.11 -10.06
CA LEU A 195 1.95 10.49 -9.43
C LEU A 195 2.04 9.00 -9.80
N HIS A 196 0.92 8.27 -9.66
CA HIS A 196 0.88 6.83 -9.92
C HIS A 196 1.16 6.49 -11.39
N LYS A 197 0.52 7.17 -12.34
CA LYS A 197 0.79 6.97 -13.77
C LYS A 197 2.18 7.43 -14.17
N GLY A 198 2.69 8.49 -13.53
CA GLY A 198 4.01 9.04 -13.80
C GLY A 198 5.17 8.11 -13.44
N GLU A 199 4.97 7.15 -12.53
CA GLU A 199 6.01 6.21 -12.10
C GLU A 199 6.60 5.38 -13.25
N ASP A 200 5.79 5.04 -14.26
CA ASP A 200 6.18 4.18 -15.38
C ASP A 200 6.38 4.96 -16.70
N LEU A 201 6.29 6.31 -16.65
CA LEU A 201 6.48 7.20 -17.79
C LEU A 201 7.85 7.87 -17.75
N THR A 202 8.32 8.33 -18.93
CA THR A 202 9.43 9.30 -18.97
C THR A 202 8.95 10.64 -18.42
N THR A 203 9.88 11.50 -17.98
CA THR A 203 9.54 12.83 -17.46
C THR A 203 8.72 13.64 -18.47
N ASP A 204 9.08 13.61 -19.75
CA ASP A 204 8.36 14.35 -20.79
C ASP A 204 6.92 13.82 -20.96
N GLN A 205 6.74 12.50 -20.98
CA GLN A 205 5.40 11.88 -21.05
C GLN A 205 4.55 12.21 -19.81
N ALA A 206 5.15 12.20 -18.61
CA ALA A 206 4.46 12.57 -17.39
C ALA A 206 4.06 14.06 -17.39
N LEU A 207 4.92 14.96 -17.90
CA LEU A 207 4.60 16.38 -18.08
C LEU A 207 3.49 16.61 -19.11
N ASP A 208 3.43 15.82 -20.18
CA ASP A 208 2.33 15.86 -21.13
C ASP A 208 1.03 15.40 -20.49
N PHE A 209 1.09 14.34 -19.68
CA PHE A 209 -0.09 13.83 -19.01
C PHE A 209 -0.66 14.84 -18.01
N VAL A 210 0.16 15.48 -17.16
CA VAL A 210 -0.33 16.51 -16.22
C VAL A 210 -0.88 17.74 -16.94
N ARG A 211 -0.32 18.10 -18.08
CA ARG A 211 -0.83 19.20 -18.92
C ARG A 211 -2.23 18.90 -19.45
N LEU A 212 -2.46 17.69 -19.96
CA LEU A 212 -3.76 17.25 -20.42
C LEU A 212 -4.77 17.20 -19.28
N TRP A 213 -4.36 16.65 -18.13
CA TRP A 213 -5.21 16.55 -16.93
C TRP A 213 -5.68 17.96 -16.49
N ASN A 214 -4.75 18.87 -16.26
CA ASN A 214 -5.07 20.23 -15.82
C ASN A 214 -5.93 20.97 -16.86
N THR A 215 -5.65 20.83 -18.15
CA THR A 215 -6.47 21.45 -19.19
C THR A 215 -7.91 20.94 -19.18
N SER A 216 -8.12 19.67 -18.82
CA SER A 216 -9.46 19.07 -18.80
C SER A 216 -10.26 19.42 -17.53
N TYR A 217 -9.59 19.55 -16.37
CA TYR A 217 -10.27 19.66 -15.08
C TYR A 217 -10.17 21.06 -14.44
N LEU A 218 -9.14 21.86 -14.75
CA LEU A 218 -8.93 23.17 -14.12
C LEU A 218 -10.10 24.14 -14.41
N ILE A 219 -10.62 24.13 -15.63
CA ILE A 219 -11.73 25.00 -16.04
C ILE A 219 -13.02 24.60 -15.30
N CYS A 220 -13.30 23.32 -15.14
CA CYS A 220 -14.46 22.84 -14.41
C CYS A 220 -14.43 23.23 -12.93
N LEU A 221 -13.25 23.22 -12.30
CA LEU A 221 -13.10 23.56 -10.89
C LEU A 221 -13.25 25.06 -10.60
N LEU A 222 -12.86 25.92 -11.55
CA LEU A 222 -13.04 27.36 -11.43
C LEU A 222 -14.50 27.81 -11.54
N TYR A 223 -15.35 26.99 -12.16
CA TYR A 223 -16.79 27.28 -12.34
C TYR A 223 -17.69 26.62 -11.28
N THR A 224 -17.18 25.73 -10.43
CA THR A 224 -17.93 25.20 -9.31
C THR A 224 -17.82 26.16 -8.11
N SER A 225 -18.94 26.50 -7.51
CA SER A 225 -19.06 27.47 -6.40
C SER A 225 -18.15 27.17 -5.19
N ASP A 226 -17.66 25.93 -5.06
CA ASP A 226 -16.73 25.52 -4.02
C ASP A 226 -15.32 26.14 -4.16
N ALA A 227 -14.92 26.53 -5.38
CA ALA A 227 -13.63 27.18 -5.60
C ALA A 227 -13.65 28.70 -5.33
N ALA A 228 -14.83 29.33 -5.35
CA ALA A 228 -14.99 30.77 -5.12
C ALA A 228 -14.97 31.14 -3.64
N ASP A 229 -15.37 30.21 -2.75
CA ASP A 229 -15.44 30.44 -1.30
C ASP A 229 -14.15 30.11 -0.55
N GLU A 230 -13.22 29.37 -1.14
CA GLU A 230 -11.98 28.93 -0.49
C GLU A 230 -10.74 29.80 -0.78
N VAL A 231 -10.81 30.76 -1.70
CA VAL A 231 -9.68 31.65 -2.02
C VAL A 231 -9.79 32.97 -1.26
N SER A 232 -9.73 32.92 0.06
CA SER A 232 -9.36 34.08 0.86
C SER A 232 -7.84 34.09 1.01
N TRP A 233 -7.16 34.77 0.09
CA TRP A 233 -5.75 35.12 0.26
C TRP A 233 -5.67 36.22 1.32
N GLY A 234 -5.29 35.85 2.58
CA GLY A 234 -4.86 36.76 3.62
C GLY A 234 -3.34 36.87 3.63
#